data_19cbf81a748306af64a0ab30a790953e
#
_entry.id   19cbf81a748306af64a0ab30a790953e
#
_cell.length_a   1.000
_cell.length_b   1.000
_cell.length_c   1.000
_cell.angle_alpha   90.00
_cell.angle_beta   90.00
_cell.angle_gamma   90.00
#
_symmetry.space_group_name_H-M   'P 1'
#
loop_
_entity.id
_entity.type
_entity.pdbx_description
1 polymer ?
#
loop_
_entity_poly.entity_id
_entity_poly.type
_entity_poly.pdbx_seq_one_letter_code
_entity_poly.pdbx_strand_id
1 'polypeptide(L)'
;ADHVQAAAGDILFTSEVILNGSDSLNWNGESNLGDLVTDALVWYAENFIDGIDESLPLVAIQNGGNCDQFIYTGDVTETDLLRALPFSPMGIGVLTVTGEQLLETLEAASQCADCPGFAQVSGLSYTLDLGQDYDGGAAYGSYYVADSVNRVTITSVNGQPFDPAARYTLVCDNFLMNGSDTYYTLQNIRDAGEGDYINNGTGVRVRDAVAMYVEQQLDGVIGDEYAELQSRITVLLPSFEDVADGVWYHDAVGWAASRGITTGAAETAFDPNALCTRAHILTFLWRAAGQPDSTLENPFTDLSGSEYYYSAALWAYEQGLIEGSVFDADAPCLRSDVVTYLWQLSGSPVLS
;
A
#
# COMPACT_ATOMS: atom_id res chain seq x y z
N ALA A 1 20.47 -12.25 -16.89
CA ALA A 1 20.90 -12.43 -15.51
C ALA A 1 20.46 -13.83 -15.11
N ASP A 2 21.42 -14.72 -14.84
CA ASP A 2 21.16 -16.09 -14.46
C ASP A 2 20.51 -16.10 -13.09
N HIS A 3 19.22 -16.41 -13.00
CA HIS A 3 18.60 -16.75 -11.75
C HIS A 3 19.24 -18.03 -11.23
N VAL A 4 19.95 -17.93 -10.09
CA VAL A 4 20.45 -19.08 -9.37
C VAL A 4 19.22 -19.88 -8.94
N GLN A 5 18.98 -21.01 -9.60
CA GLN A 5 17.94 -21.96 -9.22
C GLN A 5 18.23 -22.38 -7.77
N ALA A 6 17.39 -21.96 -6.83
CA ALA A 6 17.47 -22.38 -5.45
C ALA A 6 17.28 -23.90 -5.36
N ALA A 7 17.95 -24.53 -4.41
CA ALA A 7 17.92 -25.96 -4.18
C ALA A 7 16.50 -26.52 -4.24
N ALA A 8 16.30 -27.56 -5.04
CA ALA A 8 15.01 -28.19 -5.37
C ALA A 8 14.22 -28.57 -4.09
N GLY A 9 13.22 -27.74 -3.74
CA GLY A 9 12.05 -28.18 -2.99
C GLY A 9 11.08 -28.87 -3.95
N ASP A 10 10.07 -29.56 -3.44
CA ASP A 10 9.03 -30.12 -4.27
C ASP A 10 8.32 -28.98 -5.04
N ILE A 11 8.15 -29.15 -6.35
CA ILE A 11 7.39 -28.24 -7.21
C ILE A 11 5.93 -28.33 -6.79
N LEU A 12 5.33 -27.19 -6.47
CA LEU A 12 3.91 -27.10 -6.11
C LEU A 12 3.04 -26.90 -7.35
N PHE A 13 3.47 -26.00 -8.24
CA PHE A 13 2.75 -25.63 -9.46
C PHE A 13 3.68 -24.87 -10.42
N THR A 14 3.17 -24.45 -11.56
CA THR A 14 3.89 -23.65 -12.54
C THR A 14 3.24 -22.27 -12.71
N SER A 15 4.02 -21.21 -12.93
CA SER A 15 3.51 -19.90 -13.32
C SER A 15 3.98 -19.55 -14.73
N GLU A 16 3.06 -19.16 -15.61
CA GLU A 16 3.36 -18.65 -16.96
C GLU A 16 3.56 -17.12 -16.96
N VAL A 17 3.18 -16.44 -15.86
CA VAL A 17 3.23 -14.99 -15.69
C VAL A 17 4.11 -14.62 -14.49
N ILE A 18 4.59 -13.37 -14.45
CA ILE A 18 5.25 -12.82 -13.26
C ILE A 18 4.17 -12.22 -12.36
N LEU A 19 4.08 -12.72 -11.11
CA LEU A 19 3.27 -12.10 -10.09
C LEU A 19 4.13 -11.11 -9.30
N ASN A 20 3.67 -9.88 -9.23
CA ASN A 20 4.42 -8.79 -8.61
C ASN A 20 4.04 -8.64 -7.13
N GLY A 21 4.96 -9.02 -6.25
CA GLY A 21 4.86 -8.86 -4.81
C GLY A 21 5.72 -7.73 -4.24
N SER A 22 6.10 -6.73 -5.05
CA SER A 22 6.91 -5.62 -4.53
C SER A 22 6.10 -4.71 -3.60
N ASP A 23 6.73 -4.26 -2.52
CA ASP A 23 6.16 -3.29 -1.57
C ASP A 23 5.62 -2.04 -2.28
N SER A 24 6.36 -1.54 -3.27
CA SER A 24 5.99 -0.34 -4.03
C SER A 24 4.66 -0.48 -4.78
N LEU A 25 4.22 -1.70 -5.09
CA LEU A 25 2.92 -1.95 -5.71
C LEU A 25 1.89 -2.39 -4.66
N ASN A 26 2.19 -3.43 -3.89
CA ASN A 26 1.25 -4.01 -2.93
C ASN A 26 0.77 -3.05 -1.84
N TRP A 27 1.54 -2.00 -1.54
CA TRP A 27 1.21 -1.01 -0.53
C TRP A 27 0.60 0.27 -1.10
N ASN A 28 0.50 0.37 -2.43
CA ASN A 28 0.07 1.60 -3.10
C ASN A 28 -1.04 1.41 -4.13
N GLY A 29 -1.39 0.18 -4.44
CA GLY A 29 -2.38 -0.14 -5.45
C GLY A 29 -2.64 -1.63 -5.57
N GLU A 30 -3.39 -2.00 -6.58
CA GLU A 30 -3.67 -3.39 -6.92
C GLU A 30 -2.41 -4.10 -7.39
N SER A 31 -2.25 -5.36 -7.00
CA SER A 31 -1.20 -6.22 -7.51
C SER A 31 -1.78 -7.57 -7.97
N ASN A 32 -1.23 -8.14 -9.02
CA ASN A 32 -1.69 -9.44 -9.50
C ASN A 32 -1.35 -10.59 -8.53
N LEU A 33 -0.35 -10.43 -7.65
CA LEU A 33 -0.15 -11.36 -6.54
C LEU A 33 -1.26 -11.20 -5.48
N GLY A 34 -1.67 -9.96 -5.17
CA GLY A 34 -2.79 -9.68 -4.28
C GLY A 34 -4.11 -10.24 -4.83
N ASP A 35 -4.32 -10.12 -6.15
CA ASP A 35 -5.48 -10.70 -6.83
C ASP A 35 -5.52 -12.22 -6.68
N LEU A 36 -4.42 -12.93 -6.99
CA LEU A 36 -4.32 -14.38 -6.82
C LEU A 36 -4.60 -14.81 -5.37
N VAL A 37 -3.99 -14.11 -4.40
CA VAL A 37 -4.12 -14.46 -2.98
C VAL A 37 -5.57 -14.29 -2.52
N THR A 38 -6.20 -13.17 -2.86
CA THR A 38 -7.57 -12.90 -2.42
C THR A 38 -8.60 -13.77 -3.15
N ASP A 39 -8.37 -14.15 -4.41
CA ASP A 39 -9.18 -15.14 -5.11
C ASP A 39 -9.08 -16.52 -4.47
N ALA A 40 -7.87 -16.92 -4.08
CA ALA A 40 -7.66 -18.17 -3.36
C ALA A 40 -8.38 -18.20 -2.00
N LEU A 41 -8.46 -17.05 -1.30
CA LEU A 41 -9.22 -16.94 -0.05
C LEU A 41 -10.72 -17.12 -0.27
N VAL A 42 -11.29 -16.47 -1.30
CA VAL A 42 -12.71 -16.65 -1.66
C VAL A 42 -12.97 -18.10 -2.01
N TRP A 43 -12.19 -18.67 -2.94
CA TRP A 43 -12.35 -20.05 -3.37
C TRP A 43 -12.21 -21.06 -2.21
N TYR A 44 -11.23 -20.83 -1.31
CA TYR A 44 -11.04 -21.72 -0.16
C TYR A 44 -12.25 -21.65 0.79
N ALA A 45 -12.78 -20.47 1.03
CA ALA A 45 -13.95 -20.30 1.88
C ALA A 45 -15.18 -21.01 1.30
N GLU A 46 -15.45 -20.85 0.00
CA GLU A 46 -16.57 -21.50 -0.69
C GLU A 46 -16.51 -23.03 -0.67
N ASN A 47 -15.31 -23.60 -0.73
CA ASN A 47 -15.15 -25.04 -0.92
C ASN A 47 -14.83 -25.82 0.36
N PHE A 48 -14.29 -25.18 1.40
CA PHE A 48 -13.72 -25.87 2.57
C PHE A 48 -14.15 -25.31 3.93
N ILE A 49 -14.91 -24.20 3.98
CA ILE A 49 -15.38 -23.66 5.25
C ILE A 49 -16.87 -23.89 5.39
N ASP A 50 -17.23 -24.76 6.35
CA ASP A 50 -18.63 -25.05 6.67
C ASP A 50 -19.27 -23.88 7.45
N GLY A 51 -20.58 -23.67 7.23
CA GLY A 51 -21.40 -22.73 8.00
C GLY A 51 -21.43 -21.30 7.45
N ILE A 52 -20.85 -21.08 6.27
CA ILE A 52 -20.99 -19.81 5.53
C ILE A 52 -22.45 -19.70 5.06
N ASP A 53 -23.03 -18.50 5.20
CA ASP A 53 -24.32 -18.18 4.61
C ASP A 53 -24.15 -17.92 3.11
N GLU A 54 -24.48 -18.91 2.29
CA GLU A 54 -24.36 -18.87 0.83
C GLU A 54 -25.27 -17.80 0.18
N SER A 55 -26.21 -17.22 0.93
CA SER A 55 -27.07 -16.15 0.43
C SER A 55 -26.40 -14.77 0.46
N LEU A 56 -25.28 -14.63 1.18
CA LEU A 56 -24.53 -13.39 1.30
C LEU A 56 -23.39 -13.35 0.28
N PRO A 57 -23.15 -12.19 -0.36
CA PRO A 57 -21.97 -12.02 -1.22
C PRO A 57 -20.68 -12.25 -0.43
N LEU A 58 -19.77 -13.05 -0.98
CA LEU A 58 -18.47 -13.35 -0.40
C LEU A 58 -17.43 -12.37 -0.95
N VAL A 59 -16.62 -11.81 -0.06
CA VAL A 59 -15.50 -10.91 -0.37
C VAL A 59 -14.27 -11.32 0.44
N ALA A 60 -13.09 -11.04 -0.08
CA ALA A 60 -11.86 -11.26 0.65
C ALA A 60 -11.02 -9.99 0.77
N ILE A 61 -10.29 -9.87 1.87
CA ILE A 61 -9.27 -8.84 2.10
C ILE A 61 -7.98 -9.52 2.56
N GLN A 62 -6.85 -9.11 1.98
CA GLN A 62 -5.52 -9.43 2.45
C GLN A 62 -4.68 -8.16 2.52
N ASN A 63 -3.91 -7.97 3.59
CA ASN A 63 -2.99 -6.84 3.64
C ASN A 63 -1.79 -7.03 2.70
N GLY A 64 -1.34 -5.95 2.09
CA GLY A 64 -0.24 -5.95 1.13
C GLY A 64 1.09 -6.44 1.71
N GLY A 65 1.27 -6.29 3.03
CA GLY A 65 2.46 -6.80 3.73
C GLY A 65 2.60 -8.32 3.74
N ASN A 66 1.52 -9.06 3.48
CA ASN A 66 1.60 -10.52 3.31
C ASN A 66 1.84 -10.94 1.84
N CYS A 67 2.04 -9.98 0.93
CA CYS A 67 2.39 -10.19 -0.48
C CYS A 67 3.76 -9.52 -0.72
N ASP A 68 4.89 -10.20 -0.40
CA ASP A 68 6.19 -9.54 -0.18
C ASP A 68 7.19 -9.69 -1.34
N GLN A 69 7.20 -10.82 -2.06
CA GLN A 69 8.16 -11.09 -3.11
C GLN A 69 7.49 -11.53 -4.42
N PHE A 70 8.24 -11.40 -5.52
CA PHE A 70 7.78 -11.86 -6.82
C PHE A 70 7.68 -13.40 -6.88
N ILE A 71 6.64 -13.90 -7.56
CA ILE A 71 6.63 -15.25 -8.13
C ILE A 71 7.00 -15.11 -9.62
N TYR A 72 8.11 -15.74 -10.02
CA TYR A 72 8.60 -15.67 -11.39
C TYR A 72 8.00 -16.80 -12.25
N THR A 73 8.06 -16.63 -13.56
CA THR A 73 7.64 -17.68 -14.52
C THR A 73 8.49 -18.94 -14.38
N GLY A 74 7.85 -20.08 -14.51
CA GLY A 74 8.44 -21.43 -14.40
C GLY A 74 7.91 -22.18 -13.20
N ASP A 75 8.67 -23.20 -12.76
CA ASP A 75 8.31 -24.05 -11.62
C ASP A 75 8.38 -23.25 -10.32
N VAL A 76 7.32 -23.33 -9.52
CA VAL A 76 7.18 -22.67 -8.22
C VAL A 76 7.27 -23.70 -7.11
N THR A 77 8.24 -23.52 -6.22
CA THR A 77 8.48 -24.41 -5.08
C THR A 77 7.84 -23.87 -3.80
N GLU A 78 7.76 -24.71 -2.76
CA GLU A 78 7.32 -24.26 -1.42
C GLU A 78 8.18 -23.08 -0.91
N THR A 79 9.46 -23.05 -1.24
CA THR A 79 10.38 -21.96 -0.86
C THR A 79 10.02 -20.66 -1.56
N ASP A 80 9.66 -20.69 -2.84
CA ASP A 80 9.27 -19.52 -3.60
C ASP A 80 7.95 -18.95 -3.07
N LEU A 81 6.98 -19.84 -2.82
CA LEU A 81 5.70 -19.44 -2.24
C LEU A 81 5.85 -18.90 -0.80
N LEU A 82 6.77 -19.47 0.01
CA LEU A 82 7.08 -18.95 1.34
C LEU A 82 7.73 -17.56 1.30
N ARG A 83 8.53 -17.26 0.27
CA ARG A 83 9.10 -15.91 0.09
C ARG A 83 8.05 -14.90 -0.34
N ALA A 84 7.16 -15.31 -1.24
CA ALA A 84 6.08 -14.44 -1.71
C ALA A 84 5.03 -14.17 -0.61
N LEU A 85 4.78 -15.16 0.27
CA LEU A 85 3.78 -15.10 1.35
C LEU A 85 4.44 -15.49 2.69
N PRO A 86 5.29 -14.61 3.28
CA PRO A 86 6.17 -14.99 4.39
C PRO A 86 5.45 -15.12 5.73
N PHE A 87 4.35 -14.38 5.95
CA PHE A 87 3.66 -14.32 7.24
C PHE A 87 2.67 -15.47 7.39
N SER A 88 3.15 -16.60 7.84
CA SER A 88 2.50 -17.85 7.66
C SER A 88 2.31 -18.74 8.90
N PRO A 89 1.94 -18.23 10.08
CA PRO A 89 1.16 -19.07 10.95
C PRO A 89 -0.34 -18.72 10.97
N MET A 90 -0.77 -17.70 10.22
CA MET A 90 -2.12 -17.17 10.32
C MET A 90 -3.12 -18.06 9.57
N GLY A 91 -4.11 -18.59 10.29
CA GLY A 91 -5.24 -19.31 9.71
C GLY A 91 -6.23 -18.37 9.05
N ILE A 92 -7.03 -18.90 8.14
CA ILE A 92 -8.11 -18.19 7.47
C ILE A 92 -9.33 -18.16 8.39
N GLY A 93 -9.96 -16.99 8.49
CA GLY A 93 -11.23 -16.79 9.20
C GLY A 93 -12.28 -16.15 8.30
N VAL A 94 -13.54 -16.30 8.70
CA VAL A 94 -14.70 -15.73 8.03
C VAL A 94 -15.51 -14.93 9.03
N LEU A 95 -15.94 -13.75 8.66
CA LEU A 95 -16.75 -12.87 9.51
C LEU A 95 -17.89 -12.27 8.67
N THR A 96 -19.13 -12.31 9.19
CA THR A 96 -20.21 -11.55 8.56
C THR A 96 -20.15 -10.10 9.02
N VAL A 97 -20.15 -9.18 8.05
CA VAL A 97 -20.06 -7.74 8.26
C VAL A 97 -21.24 -7.03 7.59
N THR A 98 -21.61 -5.85 8.09
CA THR A 98 -22.48 -4.94 7.34
C THR A 98 -21.67 -4.20 6.26
N GLY A 99 -22.37 -3.61 5.28
CA GLY A 99 -21.69 -2.78 4.28
C GLY A 99 -21.02 -1.57 4.90
N GLU A 100 -21.62 -0.94 5.91
CA GLU A 100 -20.99 0.16 6.66
C GLU A 100 -19.68 -0.30 7.33
N GLN A 101 -19.66 -1.48 7.97
CA GLN A 101 -18.48 -2.05 8.59
C GLN A 101 -17.40 -2.43 7.55
N LEU A 102 -17.80 -2.95 6.39
CA LEU A 102 -16.88 -3.25 5.29
C LEU A 102 -16.24 -1.97 4.75
N LEU A 103 -17.03 -0.92 4.58
CA LEU A 103 -16.57 0.38 4.11
C LEU A 103 -15.62 1.04 5.11
N GLU A 104 -15.94 1.02 6.42
CA GLU A 104 -15.07 1.50 7.49
C GLU A 104 -13.75 0.70 7.54
N THR A 105 -13.79 -0.61 7.30
CA THR A 105 -12.59 -1.45 7.25
C THR A 105 -11.64 -1.00 6.14
N LEU A 106 -12.16 -0.71 4.96
CA LEU A 106 -11.34 -0.21 3.84
C LEU A 106 -10.90 1.25 4.04
N GLU A 107 -11.75 2.08 4.65
CA GLU A 107 -11.34 3.45 5.03
C GLU A 107 -10.17 3.40 6.02
N ALA A 108 -10.25 2.58 7.04
CA ALA A 108 -9.15 2.39 7.98
C ALA A 108 -7.87 1.91 7.28
N ALA A 109 -7.98 0.97 6.33
CA ALA A 109 -6.86 0.49 5.52
C ALA A 109 -6.26 1.58 4.62
N SER A 110 -7.02 2.63 4.27
CA SER A 110 -6.57 3.75 3.45
C SER A 110 -5.43 4.58 4.08
N GLN A 111 -5.26 4.51 5.41
CA GLN A 111 -4.10 5.10 6.09
C GLN A 111 -2.79 4.48 5.63
N CYS A 112 -2.86 3.24 5.15
CA CYS A 112 -1.73 2.46 4.67
C CYS A 112 -1.49 2.61 3.16
N ALA A 113 -1.85 3.72 2.56
CA ALA A 113 -1.28 4.07 1.27
C ALA A 113 0.23 4.28 1.46
N ASP A 114 1.07 3.26 1.09
CA ASP A 114 2.51 3.11 1.32
C ASP A 114 2.91 2.43 2.63
N CYS A 115 2.08 1.54 3.13
CA CYS A 115 2.48 0.69 4.25
C CYS A 115 1.85 -0.71 4.16
N PRO A 116 2.35 -1.69 4.92
CA PRO A 116 1.92 -3.09 4.82
C PRO A 116 0.43 -3.35 4.98
N GLY A 117 -0.30 -2.46 5.66
CA GLY A 117 -1.73 -2.61 5.90
C GLY A 117 -2.64 -2.30 4.71
N PHE A 118 -2.11 -1.90 3.55
CA PHE A 118 -2.90 -1.63 2.34
C PHE A 118 -3.74 -2.84 1.93
N ALA A 119 -5.02 -2.64 1.59
CA ALA A 119 -5.96 -3.73 1.32
C ALA A 119 -5.92 -4.19 -0.14
N GLN A 120 -5.50 -5.44 -0.37
CA GLN A 120 -5.76 -6.20 -1.59
C GLN A 120 -7.10 -6.92 -1.43
N VAL A 121 -7.91 -7.02 -2.50
CA VAL A 121 -9.29 -7.47 -2.39
C VAL A 121 -9.72 -8.44 -3.48
N SER A 122 -10.72 -9.29 -3.18
CA SER A 122 -11.48 -10.05 -4.17
C SER A 122 -12.98 -10.02 -3.84
N GLY A 123 -13.82 -10.20 -4.86
CA GLY A 123 -15.27 -10.13 -4.75
C GLY A 123 -15.82 -8.70 -4.61
N LEU A 124 -14.97 -7.68 -4.54
CA LEU A 124 -15.38 -6.28 -4.54
C LEU A 124 -14.41 -5.41 -5.36
N SER A 125 -14.87 -4.21 -5.73
CA SER A 125 -14.02 -3.17 -6.29
C SER A 125 -14.23 -1.86 -5.55
N TYR A 126 -13.14 -1.11 -5.34
CA TYR A 126 -13.19 0.17 -4.66
C TYR A 126 -12.27 1.22 -5.27
N THR A 127 -12.61 2.48 -5.04
CA THR A 127 -11.76 3.64 -5.33
C THR A 127 -11.20 4.19 -4.04
N LEU A 128 -9.90 4.47 -4.01
CA LEU A 128 -9.18 5.16 -2.96
C LEU A 128 -8.76 6.54 -3.48
N ASP A 129 -9.35 7.60 -2.93
CA ASP A 129 -9.02 8.99 -3.29
C ASP A 129 -8.00 9.57 -2.29
N LEU A 130 -6.74 9.60 -2.69
CA LEU A 130 -5.63 10.19 -1.90
C LEU A 130 -5.61 11.72 -1.97
N GLY A 131 -6.49 12.35 -2.75
CA GLY A 131 -6.73 13.78 -2.74
C GLY A 131 -7.58 14.23 -1.54
N GLN A 132 -8.21 13.27 -0.84
CA GLN A 132 -8.97 13.53 0.38
C GLN A 132 -8.11 13.26 1.63
N ASP A 133 -8.30 14.06 2.66
CA ASP A 133 -7.68 13.81 3.95
C ASP A 133 -8.31 12.59 4.65
N TYR A 134 -7.49 11.80 5.33
CA TYR A 134 -7.99 10.81 6.26
C TYR A 134 -8.49 11.50 7.53
N ASP A 135 -9.76 11.31 7.87
CA ASP A 135 -10.36 11.87 9.08
C ASP A 135 -10.08 10.96 10.27
N GLY A 136 -8.91 11.16 10.88
CA GLY A 136 -8.43 10.35 11.99
C GLY A 136 -8.87 10.85 13.35
N GLY A 137 -9.57 10.02 14.10
CA GLY A 137 -10.04 10.27 15.46
C GLY A 137 -9.09 9.71 16.53
N ALA A 138 -9.57 8.76 17.31
CA ALA A 138 -8.81 8.16 18.41
C ALA A 138 -7.58 7.38 17.92
N ALA A 139 -6.47 7.45 18.67
CA ALA A 139 -5.27 6.69 18.34
C ALA A 139 -5.49 5.18 18.48
N TYR A 140 -4.99 4.41 17.51
CA TYR A 140 -4.98 2.96 17.48
C TYR A 140 -3.57 2.45 17.13
N GLY A 141 -2.74 2.21 18.13
CA GLY A 141 -1.33 1.89 17.95
C GLY A 141 -0.58 3.04 17.26
N SER A 142 -0.04 2.77 16.07
CA SER A 142 0.59 3.76 15.20
C SER A 142 -0.38 4.41 14.20
N TYR A 143 -1.65 4.04 14.26
CA TYR A 143 -2.72 4.44 13.36
C TYR A 143 -3.82 5.20 14.10
N TYR A 144 -4.90 5.50 13.40
CA TYR A 144 -6.06 6.20 13.95
C TYR A 144 -7.35 5.48 13.55
N VAL A 145 -8.34 5.51 14.43
CA VAL A 145 -9.71 5.13 14.11
C VAL A 145 -10.28 6.18 13.15
N ALA A 146 -11.03 5.77 12.13
CA ALA A 146 -11.72 6.71 11.26
C ALA A 146 -12.89 7.37 12.00
N ASP A 147 -12.95 8.70 12.00
CA ASP A 147 -14.12 9.45 12.48
C ASP A 147 -15.19 9.58 11.38
N SER A 148 -14.76 9.56 10.11
CA SER A 148 -15.67 9.54 8.96
C SER A 148 -15.03 8.79 7.77
N VAL A 149 -15.85 8.43 6.78
CA VAL A 149 -15.41 7.83 5.53
C VAL A 149 -15.25 8.94 4.49
N ASN A 150 -14.02 9.20 4.08
CA ASN A 150 -13.67 10.26 3.14
C ASN A 150 -12.96 9.77 1.88
N ARG A 151 -12.10 8.76 2.02
CA ARG A 151 -11.18 8.32 0.97
C ARG A 151 -11.72 7.18 0.13
N VAL A 152 -12.51 6.28 0.74
CA VAL A 152 -12.91 5.03 0.10
C VAL A 152 -14.34 5.10 -0.41
N THR A 153 -14.51 4.64 -1.64
CA THR A 153 -15.82 4.37 -2.24
C THR A 153 -15.81 2.93 -2.77
N ILE A 154 -16.61 2.04 -2.16
CA ILE A 154 -16.83 0.70 -2.72
C ILE A 154 -17.76 0.87 -3.94
N THR A 155 -17.28 0.52 -5.12
CA THR A 155 -18.00 0.71 -6.38
C THR A 155 -18.92 -0.45 -6.71
N SER A 156 -18.49 -1.68 -6.40
CA SER A 156 -19.29 -2.88 -6.61
C SER A 156 -18.89 -4.01 -5.68
N VAL A 157 -19.83 -4.94 -5.44
CA VAL A 157 -19.56 -6.25 -4.83
C VAL A 157 -20.15 -7.33 -5.72
N ASN A 158 -19.32 -8.29 -6.15
CA ASN A 158 -19.68 -9.35 -7.11
C ASN A 158 -20.41 -8.80 -8.35
N GLY A 159 -19.93 -7.67 -8.87
CA GLY A 159 -20.50 -7.01 -10.06
C GLY A 159 -21.85 -6.31 -9.84
N GLN A 160 -22.36 -6.25 -8.61
CA GLN A 160 -23.57 -5.50 -8.25
C GLN A 160 -23.18 -4.19 -7.54
N PRO A 161 -24.03 -3.14 -7.65
CA PRO A 161 -23.81 -1.91 -6.88
C PRO A 161 -23.70 -2.20 -5.39
N PHE A 162 -22.76 -1.56 -4.73
CA PHE A 162 -22.59 -1.69 -3.28
C PHE A 162 -23.79 -1.14 -2.50
N ASP A 163 -24.22 -1.86 -1.48
CA ASP A 163 -25.28 -1.44 -0.55
C ASP A 163 -24.72 -1.39 0.88
N PRO A 164 -24.55 -0.21 1.50
CA PRO A 164 -24.02 -0.08 2.86
C PRO A 164 -24.93 -0.74 3.92
N ALA A 165 -26.23 -0.93 3.64
CA ALA A 165 -27.16 -1.57 4.55
C ALA A 165 -27.21 -3.10 4.42
N ALA A 166 -26.63 -3.66 3.37
CA ALA A 166 -26.57 -5.10 3.17
C ALA A 166 -25.54 -5.78 4.10
N ARG A 167 -25.58 -7.11 4.13
CA ARG A 167 -24.58 -7.94 4.82
C ARG A 167 -23.73 -8.65 3.79
N TYR A 168 -22.46 -8.85 4.16
CA TYR A 168 -21.43 -9.49 3.35
C TYR A 168 -20.68 -10.51 4.17
N THR A 169 -20.21 -11.57 3.54
CA THR A 169 -19.30 -12.52 4.15
C THR A 169 -17.88 -12.11 3.80
N LEU A 170 -17.07 -11.73 4.80
CA LEU A 170 -15.68 -11.34 4.65
C LEU A 170 -14.76 -12.48 5.03
N VAL A 171 -13.81 -12.79 4.13
CA VAL A 171 -12.71 -13.75 4.36
C VAL A 171 -11.40 -13.01 4.48
N CYS A 172 -10.64 -13.26 5.51
CA CYS A 172 -9.26 -12.80 5.65
C CYS A 172 -8.49 -13.69 6.62
N ASP A 173 -7.24 -13.38 6.87
CA ASP A 173 -6.47 -14.11 7.86
C ASP A 173 -6.74 -13.63 9.31
N ASN A 174 -6.27 -14.43 10.27
CA ASN A 174 -6.44 -14.10 11.69
C ASN A 174 -5.63 -12.88 12.14
N PHE A 175 -4.62 -12.45 11.39
CA PHE A 175 -3.89 -11.22 11.70
C PHE A 175 -4.80 -10.00 11.55
N LEU A 176 -5.53 -9.92 10.44
CA LEU A 176 -6.50 -8.86 10.20
C LEU A 176 -7.72 -8.98 11.14
N MET A 177 -8.23 -10.21 11.36
CA MET A 177 -9.34 -10.46 12.28
C MET A 177 -9.02 -10.04 13.73
N ASN A 178 -7.75 -10.04 14.12
CA ASN A 178 -7.28 -9.59 15.43
C ASN A 178 -7.02 -8.08 15.51
N GLY A 179 -7.33 -7.33 14.46
CA GLY A 179 -7.19 -5.88 14.44
C GLY A 179 -5.76 -5.39 14.18
N SER A 180 -4.88 -6.25 13.70
CA SER A 180 -3.51 -5.84 13.37
C SER A 180 -3.50 -4.84 12.22
N ASP A 181 -2.41 -4.08 12.11
CA ASP A 181 -2.33 -2.91 11.24
C ASP A 181 -3.48 -1.92 11.55
N THR A 182 -4.31 -1.59 10.57
CA THR A 182 -5.42 -0.65 10.71
C THR A 182 -6.79 -1.33 10.89
N TYR A 183 -6.86 -2.65 10.99
CA TYR A 183 -8.10 -3.44 10.88
C TYR A 183 -8.88 -3.55 12.20
N TYR A 184 -8.88 -2.50 13.03
CA TYR A 184 -9.59 -2.42 14.31
C TYR A 184 -11.09 -2.74 14.20
N THR A 185 -11.73 -2.39 13.09
CA THR A 185 -13.15 -2.64 12.85
C THR A 185 -13.46 -4.13 12.93
N LEU A 186 -12.62 -4.99 12.32
CA LEU A 186 -12.80 -6.45 12.34
C LEU A 186 -12.66 -7.02 13.77
N GLN A 187 -11.69 -6.54 14.52
CA GLN A 187 -11.53 -6.89 15.92
C GLN A 187 -12.76 -6.50 16.74
N ASN A 188 -13.23 -5.28 16.57
CA ASN A 188 -14.39 -4.76 17.31
C ASN A 188 -15.65 -5.58 17.04
N ILE A 189 -15.94 -5.90 15.77
CA ILE A 189 -17.09 -6.74 15.37
C ILE A 189 -17.01 -8.12 16.03
N ARG A 190 -15.84 -8.76 15.95
CA ARG A 190 -15.61 -10.07 16.55
C ARG A 190 -15.79 -10.04 18.08
N ASP A 191 -15.17 -9.07 18.74
CA ASP A 191 -15.16 -8.98 20.21
C ASP A 191 -16.54 -8.57 20.77
N ALA A 192 -17.32 -7.80 20.01
CA ALA A 192 -18.71 -7.48 20.33
C ALA A 192 -19.68 -8.66 20.06
N GLY A 193 -19.25 -9.65 19.28
CA GLY A 193 -20.12 -10.75 18.84
C GLY A 193 -21.22 -10.28 17.87
N GLU A 194 -20.96 -9.23 17.09
CA GLU A 194 -21.92 -8.64 16.17
C GLU A 194 -21.97 -9.35 14.82
N GLY A 195 -20.94 -10.11 14.47
CA GLY A 195 -20.87 -10.90 13.25
C GLY A 195 -20.84 -12.40 13.55
N ASP A 196 -21.24 -13.21 12.58
CA ASP A 196 -21.06 -14.66 12.65
C ASP A 196 -19.58 -14.95 12.32
N TYR A 197 -18.78 -15.09 13.38
CA TYR A 197 -17.36 -15.38 13.24
C TYR A 197 -17.12 -16.87 13.15
N ILE A 198 -16.53 -17.29 12.04
CA ILE A 198 -16.11 -18.68 11.82
C ILE A 198 -14.58 -18.67 11.70
N ASN A 199 -13.93 -19.14 12.77
CA ASN A 199 -12.53 -19.55 12.67
C ASN A 199 -12.54 -21.06 12.45
N ASN A 200 -12.23 -21.51 11.24
CA ASN A 200 -12.18 -22.93 11.00
C ASN A 200 -11.08 -23.65 11.82
N GLY A 201 -10.24 -22.88 12.56
CA GLY A 201 -9.27 -23.37 13.55
C GLY A 201 -8.33 -24.47 13.04
N THR A 202 -8.46 -24.88 11.79
CA THR A 202 -7.77 -26.00 11.19
C THR A 202 -6.33 -25.69 10.83
N GLY A 203 -5.91 -24.43 10.97
CA GLY A 203 -4.55 -24.01 10.72
C GLY A 203 -4.16 -24.00 9.25
N VAL A 204 -5.13 -24.01 8.33
CA VAL A 204 -4.83 -23.77 6.91
C VAL A 204 -4.39 -22.32 6.76
N ARG A 205 -3.19 -22.16 6.26
CA ARG A 205 -2.55 -20.86 6.08
C ARG A 205 -2.95 -20.28 4.73
N VAL A 206 -2.88 -18.97 4.61
CA VAL A 206 -3.15 -18.27 3.34
C VAL A 206 -2.35 -18.91 2.18
N ARG A 207 -1.05 -19.16 2.36
CA ARG A 207 -0.22 -19.79 1.33
C ARG A 207 -0.64 -21.22 0.96
N ASP A 208 -1.16 -22.00 1.93
CA ASP A 208 -1.64 -23.35 1.66
C ASP A 208 -2.93 -23.29 0.83
N ALA A 209 -3.81 -22.32 1.12
CA ALA A 209 -5.00 -22.06 0.32
C ALA A 209 -4.64 -21.62 -1.11
N VAL A 210 -3.60 -20.80 -1.28
CA VAL A 210 -3.10 -20.42 -2.61
C VAL A 210 -2.58 -21.63 -3.36
N ALA A 211 -1.79 -22.52 -2.74
CA ALA A 211 -1.30 -23.73 -3.37
C ALA A 211 -2.46 -24.66 -3.78
N MET A 212 -3.46 -24.85 -2.90
CA MET A 212 -4.65 -25.65 -3.18
C MET A 212 -5.49 -25.05 -4.31
N TYR A 213 -5.65 -23.72 -4.33
CA TYR A 213 -6.37 -23.00 -5.37
C TYR A 213 -5.72 -23.21 -6.73
N VAL A 214 -4.40 -23.02 -6.82
CA VAL A 214 -3.68 -23.23 -8.08
C VAL A 214 -3.76 -24.69 -8.52
N GLU A 215 -3.59 -25.64 -7.62
CA GLU A 215 -3.65 -27.07 -7.93
C GLU A 215 -5.05 -27.50 -8.39
N GLN A 216 -6.11 -27.10 -7.68
CA GLN A 216 -7.46 -27.66 -7.85
C GLN A 216 -8.37 -26.82 -8.75
N GLN A 217 -8.17 -25.49 -8.77
CA GLN A 217 -9.00 -24.58 -9.57
C GLN A 217 -8.33 -24.18 -10.89
N LEU A 218 -6.99 -24.05 -10.88
CA LEU A 218 -6.21 -23.63 -12.06
C LEU A 218 -5.43 -24.80 -12.70
N ASP A 219 -5.77 -26.04 -12.38
CA ASP A 219 -5.13 -27.24 -12.94
C ASP A 219 -3.57 -27.23 -12.80
N GLY A 220 -3.05 -26.61 -11.74
CA GLY A 220 -1.63 -26.54 -11.43
C GLY A 220 -0.84 -25.48 -12.19
N VAL A 221 -1.49 -24.57 -12.91
CA VAL A 221 -0.83 -23.55 -13.71
C VAL A 221 -1.47 -22.18 -13.49
N ILE A 222 -0.67 -21.18 -13.10
CA ILE A 222 -1.08 -19.77 -13.10
C ILE A 222 -0.83 -19.22 -14.51
N GLY A 223 -1.89 -18.95 -15.24
CA GLY A 223 -1.86 -18.53 -16.64
C GLY A 223 -2.14 -17.04 -16.84
N ASP A 224 -2.60 -16.71 -18.05
CA ASP A 224 -2.82 -15.35 -18.52
C ASP A 224 -3.89 -14.58 -17.71
N GLU A 225 -4.74 -15.27 -16.95
CA GLU A 225 -5.77 -14.63 -16.10
C GLU A 225 -5.16 -13.68 -15.04
N TYR A 226 -3.89 -13.88 -14.65
CA TYR A 226 -3.14 -13.02 -13.73
C TYR A 226 -2.03 -12.22 -14.43
N ALA A 227 -2.00 -12.17 -15.76
CA ALA A 227 -1.02 -11.36 -16.51
C ALA A 227 -1.25 -9.87 -16.32
N GLU A 228 -2.52 -9.46 -16.20
CA GLU A 228 -2.95 -8.08 -16.03
C GLU A 228 -3.72 -7.92 -14.71
N LEU A 229 -3.79 -6.70 -14.18
CA LEU A 229 -4.57 -6.37 -12.99
C LEU A 229 -6.08 -6.53 -13.28
N GLN A 230 -6.83 -6.97 -12.28
CA GLN A 230 -8.26 -7.23 -12.39
C GLN A 230 -9.13 -5.96 -12.29
N SER A 231 -8.52 -4.79 -12.13
CA SER A 231 -9.18 -3.49 -11.98
C SER A 231 -10.13 -3.42 -10.76
N ARG A 232 -9.72 -4.04 -9.67
CA ARG A 232 -10.47 -4.05 -8.40
C ARG A 232 -10.21 -2.81 -7.56
N ILE A 233 -9.01 -2.22 -7.70
CA ILE A 233 -8.56 -1.09 -6.88
C ILE A 233 -8.18 0.07 -7.81
N THR A 234 -8.91 1.17 -7.71
CA THR A 234 -8.55 2.42 -8.38
C THR A 234 -8.01 3.40 -7.36
N VAL A 235 -6.77 3.86 -7.52
CA VAL A 235 -6.17 4.89 -6.68
C VAL A 235 -6.19 6.21 -7.42
N LEU A 236 -6.86 7.21 -6.85
CA LEU A 236 -6.86 8.57 -7.35
C LEU A 236 -5.81 9.38 -6.60
N LEU A 237 -4.91 10.02 -7.33
CA LEU A 237 -3.89 10.89 -6.77
C LEU A 237 -4.39 12.34 -6.68
N PRO A 238 -3.85 13.16 -5.74
CA PRO A 238 -4.09 14.60 -5.72
C PRO A 238 -3.74 15.22 -7.07
N SER A 239 -4.55 16.16 -7.51
CA SER A 239 -4.36 16.86 -8.79
C SER A 239 -4.35 18.37 -8.61
N PHE A 240 -3.69 19.07 -9.54
CA PHE A 240 -3.63 20.53 -9.60
C PHE A 240 -4.18 21.00 -10.95
N GLU A 241 -4.90 22.12 -10.95
CA GLU A 241 -5.57 22.66 -12.15
C GLU A 241 -4.58 22.97 -13.33
N ASP A 242 -3.33 23.27 -12.98
CA ASP A 242 -2.27 23.60 -13.93
C ASP A 242 -1.39 22.40 -14.34
N VAL A 243 -1.76 21.19 -13.89
CA VAL A 243 -1.12 19.93 -14.27
C VAL A 243 -2.13 19.11 -15.08
N ALA A 244 -2.05 19.19 -16.40
CA ALA A 244 -2.98 18.52 -17.29
C ALA A 244 -2.80 16.99 -17.26
N ASP A 245 -3.89 16.27 -17.48
CA ASP A 245 -3.87 14.82 -17.64
C ASP A 245 -2.94 14.41 -18.80
N GLY A 246 -2.18 13.34 -18.59
CA GLY A 246 -1.32 12.76 -19.63
C GLY A 246 -0.02 13.50 -19.92
N VAL A 247 0.31 14.60 -19.21
CA VAL A 247 1.68 15.14 -19.26
C VAL A 247 2.63 14.19 -18.52
N TRP A 248 3.88 14.11 -18.97
CA TRP A 248 4.84 13.11 -18.47
C TRP A 248 5.15 13.18 -16.97
N TYR A 249 4.84 14.28 -16.31
CA TYR A 249 5.06 14.50 -14.88
C TYR A 249 3.76 14.44 -14.05
N HIS A 250 2.59 14.22 -14.67
CA HIS A 250 1.29 14.19 -13.99
C HIS A 250 1.29 13.26 -12.77
N ASP A 251 1.59 11.99 -12.99
CA ASP A 251 1.56 10.98 -11.92
C ASP A 251 2.63 11.24 -10.86
N ALA A 252 3.80 11.74 -11.26
CA ALA A 252 4.88 12.10 -10.34
C ALA A 252 4.48 13.25 -9.41
N VAL A 253 3.77 14.25 -9.93
CA VAL A 253 3.25 15.38 -9.13
C VAL A 253 2.18 14.91 -8.15
N GLY A 254 1.21 14.13 -8.63
CA GLY A 254 0.15 13.55 -7.79
C GLY A 254 0.72 12.65 -6.69
N TRP A 255 1.69 11.79 -7.04
CA TRP A 255 2.41 10.97 -6.06
C TRP A 255 3.15 11.83 -5.02
N ALA A 256 3.89 12.85 -5.44
CA ALA A 256 4.61 13.71 -4.51
C ALA A 256 3.66 14.48 -3.59
N ALA A 257 2.50 14.88 -4.08
CA ALA A 257 1.46 15.53 -3.28
C ALA A 257 0.82 14.56 -2.28
N SER A 258 0.45 13.33 -2.70
CA SER A 258 -0.12 12.31 -1.82
C SER A 258 0.81 11.89 -0.68
N ARG A 259 2.14 12.06 -0.87
CA ARG A 259 3.18 11.80 0.14
C ARG A 259 3.55 13.03 0.98
N GLY A 260 2.88 14.15 0.77
CA GLY A 260 3.22 15.39 1.44
C GLY A 260 4.62 15.92 1.11
N ILE A 261 5.26 15.42 0.04
CA ILE A 261 6.56 15.91 -0.44
C ILE A 261 6.39 17.33 -0.98
N THR A 262 5.29 17.58 -1.69
CA THR A 262 4.87 18.89 -2.14
C THR A 262 3.45 19.21 -1.68
N THR A 263 3.16 20.49 -1.53
CA THR A 263 1.79 21.00 -1.29
C THR A 263 1.36 21.94 -2.43
N GLY A 264 2.09 21.92 -3.56
CA GLY A 264 1.91 22.86 -4.65
C GLY A 264 2.47 24.25 -4.33
N ALA A 265 2.32 25.16 -5.28
CA ALA A 265 2.56 26.59 -5.11
C ALA A 265 1.36 27.30 -4.47
N ALA A 266 0.17 26.72 -4.63
CA ALA A 266 -1.08 27.11 -3.99
C ALA A 266 -2.00 25.87 -3.90
N GLU A 267 -3.14 25.98 -3.23
CA GLU A 267 -4.09 24.88 -3.02
C GLU A 267 -4.50 24.15 -4.32
N THR A 268 -4.65 24.86 -5.42
CA THR A 268 -5.04 24.28 -6.71
C THR A 268 -3.96 24.40 -7.81
N ALA A 269 -2.76 24.89 -7.47
CA ALA A 269 -1.69 25.14 -8.43
C ALA A 269 -0.35 24.55 -7.99
N PHE A 270 0.28 23.80 -8.88
CA PHE A 270 1.63 23.23 -8.71
C PHE A 270 2.73 24.14 -9.20
N ASP A 271 2.46 24.92 -10.26
CA ASP A 271 3.40 25.75 -11.04
C ASP A 271 4.56 24.92 -11.66
N PRO A 272 4.25 23.97 -12.57
CA PRO A 272 5.24 23.00 -13.07
C PRO A 272 6.39 23.64 -13.87
N ASN A 273 6.26 24.89 -14.28
CA ASN A 273 7.27 25.62 -15.06
C ASN A 273 8.11 26.59 -14.18
N ALA A 274 7.81 26.67 -12.89
CA ALA A 274 8.58 27.52 -11.99
C ALA A 274 10.01 26.98 -11.79
N LEU A 275 10.95 27.90 -11.59
CA LEU A 275 12.31 27.53 -11.22
C LEU A 275 12.35 27.10 -9.75
N CYS A 276 12.88 25.92 -9.50
CA CYS A 276 13.11 25.48 -8.13
C CYS A 276 14.28 26.23 -7.50
N THR A 277 14.06 26.72 -6.29
CA THR A 277 15.12 27.28 -5.45
C THR A 277 15.78 26.19 -4.61
N ARG A 278 16.90 26.53 -3.95
CA ARG A 278 17.56 25.68 -2.98
C ARG A 278 16.59 25.25 -1.86
N ALA A 279 15.81 26.18 -1.34
CA ALA A 279 14.80 25.90 -0.31
C ALA A 279 13.75 24.88 -0.79
N HIS A 280 13.27 25.01 -2.02
CA HIS A 280 12.29 24.07 -2.57
C HIS A 280 12.86 22.64 -2.64
N ILE A 281 14.02 22.47 -3.29
CA ILE A 281 14.59 21.13 -3.51
C ILE A 281 14.98 20.47 -2.20
N LEU A 282 15.62 21.19 -1.27
CA LEU A 282 16.00 20.60 0.01
C LEU A 282 14.79 20.27 0.88
N THR A 283 13.70 21.04 0.78
CA THR A 283 12.44 20.71 1.43
C THR A 283 11.81 19.45 0.83
N PHE A 284 11.81 19.29 -0.49
CA PHE A 284 11.31 18.06 -1.13
C PHE A 284 12.13 16.84 -0.69
N LEU A 285 13.45 16.93 -0.67
CA LEU A 285 14.32 15.83 -0.25
C LEU A 285 14.14 15.48 1.23
N TRP A 286 14.02 16.47 2.10
CA TRP A 286 13.78 16.29 3.53
C TRP A 286 12.43 15.61 3.80
N ARG A 287 11.37 16.06 3.12
CA ARG A 287 10.04 15.45 3.22
C ARG A 287 10.04 14.02 2.67
N ALA A 288 10.70 13.78 1.54
CA ALA A 288 10.84 12.45 0.97
C ALA A 288 11.64 11.48 1.89
N ALA A 289 12.53 12.02 2.73
CA ALA A 289 13.25 11.26 3.76
C ALA A 289 12.44 11.02 5.05
N GLY A 290 11.16 11.39 5.09
CA GLY A 290 10.29 11.23 6.25
C GLY A 290 10.41 12.35 7.29
N GLN A 291 10.87 13.52 6.90
CA GLN A 291 10.96 14.73 7.74
C GLN A 291 11.78 14.53 9.03
N PRO A 292 13.01 13.98 8.95
CA PRO A 292 13.79 13.69 10.13
C PRO A 292 14.15 14.99 10.91
N ASP A 293 14.02 14.93 12.23
CA ASP A 293 14.43 16.01 13.11
C ASP A 293 15.94 16.19 13.10
N SER A 294 16.41 17.45 13.16
CA SER A 294 17.81 17.78 13.40
C SER A 294 17.98 18.40 14.78
N THR A 295 19.02 18.00 15.49
CA THR A 295 19.37 18.55 16.82
C THR A 295 20.47 19.60 16.74
N LEU A 296 20.88 20.00 15.53
CA LEU A 296 21.92 21.00 15.32
C LEU A 296 21.47 22.39 15.72
N GLU A 297 22.36 23.13 16.36
CA GLU A 297 22.20 24.60 16.47
C GLU A 297 22.29 25.21 15.07
N ASN A 298 21.45 26.20 14.80
CA ASN A 298 21.39 26.87 13.51
C ASN A 298 22.76 27.45 13.10
N PRO A 299 23.43 26.90 12.06
CA PRO A 299 24.71 27.40 11.59
C PRO A 299 24.56 28.60 10.65
N PHE A 300 23.34 28.92 10.19
CA PHE A 300 23.09 29.93 9.17
C PHE A 300 22.77 31.30 9.76
N THR A 301 23.35 32.34 9.18
CA THR A 301 23.17 33.71 9.61
C THR A 301 21.95 34.38 8.98
N ASP A 302 21.39 33.78 7.95
CA ASP A 302 20.25 34.27 7.15
C ASP A 302 18.96 33.48 7.42
N LEU A 303 18.93 32.57 8.42
CA LEU A 303 17.72 31.88 8.87
C LEU A 303 17.34 32.29 10.29
N SER A 304 16.05 32.56 10.50
CA SER A 304 15.49 33.02 11.79
C SER A 304 14.81 31.89 12.59
N GLY A 305 14.48 30.77 11.95
CA GLY A 305 13.76 29.64 12.53
C GLY A 305 12.26 29.63 12.27
N SER A 306 11.74 30.64 11.57
CA SER A 306 10.32 30.76 11.22
C SER A 306 9.99 30.35 9.78
N GLU A 307 11.00 30.07 9.00
CA GLU A 307 10.87 29.69 7.59
C GLU A 307 10.32 28.26 7.44
N TYR A 308 9.45 28.01 6.44
CA TYR A 308 8.88 26.68 6.18
C TYR A 308 9.95 25.61 5.87
N TYR A 309 11.11 26.03 5.38
CA TYR A 309 12.25 25.19 5.03
C TYR A 309 13.32 25.11 6.14
N TYR A 310 13.09 25.68 7.31
CA TYR A 310 14.10 25.74 8.37
C TYR A 310 14.61 24.35 8.78
N SER A 311 13.72 23.42 9.10
CA SER A 311 14.08 22.06 9.47
C SER A 311 14.80 21.32 8.33
N ALA A 312 14.35 21.53 7.10
CA ALA A 312 15.01 20.96 5.91
C ALA A 312 16.44 21.51 5.72
N ALA A 313 16.65 22.80 6.00
CA ALA A 313 17.98 23.41 5.91
C ALA A 313 18.96 22.84 6.95
N LEU A 314 18.51 22.68 8.21
CA LEU A 314 19.33 22.06 9.26
C LEU A 314 19.66 20.61 8.95
N TRP A 315 18.65 19.83 8.52
CA TRP A 315 18.86 18.45 8.09
C TRP A 315 19.84 18.34 6.92
N ALA A 316 19.69 19.18 5.90
CA ALA A 316 20.58 19.18 4.73
C ALA A 316 22.02 19.50 5.11
N TYR A 317 22.25 20.41 6.07
CA TYR A 317 23.56 20.69 6.60
C TYR A 317 24.15 19.49 7.38
N GLU A 318 23.33 18.86 8.22
CA GLU A 318 23.71 17.65 8.98
C GLU A 318 24.06 16.48 8.07
N GLN A 319 23.34 16.31 6.94
CA GLN A 319 23.66 15.29 5.92
C GLN A 319 24.86 15.67 5.04
N GLY A 320 25.45 16.86 5.21
CA GLY A 320 26.57 17.33 4.39
C GLY A 320 26.17 17.67 2.94
N LEU A 321 24.87 17.89 2.67
CA LEU A 321 24.41 18.29 1.33
C LEU A 321 24.81 19.75 1.02
N ILE A 322 24.87 20.58 2.04
CA ILE A 322 25.26 21.98 1.96
C ILE A 322 26.26 22.31 3.08
N GLU A 323 27.07 23.33 2.85
CA GLU A 323 28.10 23.80 3.78
C GLU A 323 28.08 25.33 3.91
N GLY A 324 28.73 25.85 4.94
CA GLY A 324 28.88 27.31 5.15
C GLY A 324 27.88 27.88 6.14
N SER A 325 27.90 29.22 6.29
CA SER A 325 27.07 29.95 7.27
C SER A 325 25.95 30.79 6.64
N VAL A 326 25.71 30.61 5.34
CA VAL A 326 24.63 31.28 4.60
C VAL A 326 23.87 30.21 3.82
N PHE A 327 22.56 30.12 4.04
CA PHE A 327 21.70 29.14 3.36
C PHE A 327 21.38 29.56 1.95
N ASP A 328 21.10 30.87 1.74
CA ASP A 328 20.72 31.45 0.45
C ASP A 328 19.52 30.72 -0.20
N ALA A 329 18.38 30.81 0.47
CA ALA A 329 17.15 30.04 0.19
C ALA A 329 16.66 30.21 -1.26
N ASP A 330 16.77 31.41 -1.80
CA ASP A 330 16.29 31.80 -3.14
C ASP A 330 17.30 31.48 -4.26
N ALA A 331 18.49 30.96 -3.91
CA ALA A 331 19.47 30.57 -4.93
C ALA A 331 18.84 29.54 -5.89
N PRO A 332 18.96 29.73 -7.22
CA PRO A 332 18.50 28.73 -8.17
C PRO A 332 19.18 27.37 -7.94
N CYS A 333 18.40 26.32 -7.81
CA CYS A 333 18.95 24.97 -7.72
C CYS A 333 19.23 24.41 -9.12
N LEU A 334 20.50 24.15 -9.41
CA LEU A 334 20.90 23.59 -10.71
C LEU A 334 20.61 22.09 -10.78
N ARG A 335 20.45 21.56 -11.98
CA ARG A 335 20.32 20.10 -12.18
C ARG A 335 21.50 19.33 -11.62
N SER A 336 22.72 19.89 -11.67
CA SER A 336 23.92 19.32 -11.05
C SER A 336 23.78 19.22 -9.54
N ASP A 337 23.18 20.22 -8.89
CA ASP A 337 22.98 20.23 -7.44
C ASP A 337 22.03 19.11 -7.03
N VAL A 338 20.87 19.00 -7.72
CA VAL A 338 19.88 17.94 -7.47
C VAL A 338 20.50 16.54 -7.59
N VAL A 339 21.25 16.28 -8.66
CA VAL A 339 21.89 14.97 -8.88
C VAL A 339 22.97 14.72 -7.81
N THR A 340 23.71 15.76 -7.40
CA THR A 340 24.72 15.64 -6.34
C THR A 340 24.07 15.31 -4.99
N TYR A 341 22.98 15.97 -4.62
CA TYR A 341 22.23 15.68 -3.39
C TYR A 341 21.70 14.24 -3.39
N LEU A 342 21.09 13.79 -4.49
CA LEU A 342 20.61 12.40 -4.61
C LEU A 342 21.76 11.38 -4.48
N TRP A 343 22.91 11.64 -5.10
CA TRP A 343 24.09 10.78 -4.99
C TRP A 343 24.62 10.72 -3.56
N GLN A 344 24.73 11.87 -2.86
CA GLN A 344 25.15 11.94 -1.48
C GLN A 344 24.19 11.17 -0.55
N LEU A 345 22.87 11.38 -0.69
CA LEU A 345 21.86 10.67 0.08
C LEU A 345 21.84 9.16 -0.18
N SER A 346 22.29 8.72 -1.35
CA SER A 346 22.47 7.30 -1.67
C SER A 346 23.78 6.70 -1.12
N GLY A 347 24.52 7.42 -0.26
CA GLY A 347 25.78 6.97 0.32
C GLY A 347 26.99 7.09 -0.60
N SER A 348 26.93 8.00 -1.59
CA SER A 348 28.04 8.31 -2.53
C SER A 348 28.62 7.07 -3.23
N PRO A 349 27.80 6.22 -3.88
CA PRO A 349 28.28 4.99 -4.47
C PRO A 349 29.33 5.26 -5.56
N VAL A 350 30.45 4.57 -5.51
CA VAL A 350 31.49 4.61 -6.53
C VAL A 350 31.20 3.49 -7.53
N LEU A 351 31.01 3.85 -8.79
CA LEU A 351 30.90 2.85 -9.87
C LEU A 351 32.29 2.23 -10.08
N SER A 352 32.40 0.93 -9.78
CA SER A 352 33.59 0.13 -10.03
C SER A 352 33.63 -0.38 -11.47
#